data_03d545a04351af7b15d8ee94d37c09b1
#
_entry.id   03d545a04351af7b15d8ee94d37c09b1
#
_cell.length_a   1.000
_cell.length_b   1.000
_cell.length_c   1.000
_cell.angle_alpha   90.00
_cell.angle_beta   90.00
_cell.angle_gamma   90.00
#
_symmetry.space_group_name_H-M   'P 1'
#
loop_
_entity.id
_entity.type
_entity.pdbx_description
1 polymer ?
#
loop_
_entity_poly.entity_id
_entity_poly.type
_entity_poly.pdbx_seq_one_letter_code
_entity_poly.pdbx_strand_id
1 'polypeptide(L)' 'MGVIYILTNPSFPEYVKIGYADDVNQRLAQLNRSECIPFAFRIYATYE' A
#
# COMPACT_ATOMS: atom_id res chain seq x y z
N MET A 1 -15.48 7.85 5.41
CA MET A 1 -15.37 7.78 3.96
C MET A 1 -14.08 7.09 3.57
N GLY A 2 -14.08 6.41 2.46
CA GLY A 2 -12.93 5.64 2.04
C GLY A 2 -11.98 6.42 1.14
N VAL A 3 -10.77 5.90 1.05
CA VAL A 3 -9.71 6.48 0.24
C VAL A 3 -9.17 5.39 -0.69
N ILE A 4 -9.04 5.73 -1.96
CA ILE A 4 -8.34 4.86 -2.91
C ILE A 4 -6.85 5.15 -2.76
N TYR A 5 -6.06 4.10 -2.63
CA TYR A 5 -4.63 4.25 -2.46
C TYR A 5 -3.87 3.49 -3.54
N ILE A 6 -2.71 4.02 -3.88
CA ILE A 6 -1.79 3.36 -4.81
C ILE A 6 -0.47 3.20 -4.06
N LEU A 7 -0.03 1.96 -3.95
CA LEU A 7 1.19 1.62 -3.25
C LEU A 7 2.24 1.10 -4.22
N THR A 8 3.48 1.38 -3.91
CA THR A 8 4.62 0.84 -4.65
C THR A 8 5.51 0.04 -3.70
N ASN A 9 6.32 -0.83 -4.27
CA ASN A 9 7.26 -1.63 -3.49
C ASN A 9 8.51 -1.88 -4.33
N PRO A 10 9.70 -1.62 -3.77
CA PRO A 10 10.96 -1.87 -4.51
C PRO A 10 11.15 -3.32 -4.94
N SER A 11 10.48 -4.27 -4.27
CA SER A 11 10.53 -5.68 -4.65
C SER A 11 9.80 -5.93 -5.96
N PHE A 12 8.88 -5.06 -6.35
CA PHE A 12 8.04 -5.22 -7.54
C PHE A 12 8.02 -3.91 -8.32
N PRO A 13 9.14 -3.52 -8.95
CA PRO A 13 9.27 -2.19 -9.55
C PRO A 13 8.33 -1.94 -10.73
N GLU A 14 7.80 -3.00 -11.34
CA GLU A 14 6.90 -2.88 -12.49
C GLU A 14 5.43 -2.93 -12.10
N TYR A 15 5.13 -3.05 -10.80
CA TYR A 15 3.75 -3.21 -10.34
C TYR A 15 3.40 -2.17 -9.32
N VAL A 16 2.13 -1.82 -9.29
CA VAL A 16 1.56 -1.01 -8.22
C VAL A 16 0.37 -1.78 -7.64
N LYS A 17 0.10 -1.53 -6.37
CA LYS A 17 -1.07 -2.10 -5.70
C LYS A 17 -2.10 -0.99 -5.54
N ILE A 18 -3.30 -1.23 -6.04
CA ILE A 18 -4.42 -0.29 -5.90
C ILE A 18 -5.43 -0.93 -4.96
N GLY A 19 -5.89 -0.16 -3.99
CA GLY A 19 -6.86 -0.63 -3.03
C GLY A 19 -7.74 0.49 -2.50
N TYR A 20 -8.61 0.14 -1.59
CA TYR A 20 -9.57 1.06 -0.98
C TYR A 20 -9.63 0.77 0.51
N ALA A 21 -9.55 1.81 1.32
CA ALA A 21 -9.62 1.65 2.77
C ALA A 21 -10.08 2.94 3.41
N ASP A 22 -10.69 2.82 4.58
CA ASP A 22 -11.08 4.00 5.36
C ASP A 22 -9.86 4.66 6.01
N ASP A 23 -8.89 3.86 6.43
CA ASP A 23 -7.65 4.35 7.02
C ASP A 23 -6.48 3.73 6.27
N VAL A 24 -5.87 4.52 5.39
CA VAL A 24 -4.77 4.06 4.56
C VAL A 24 -3.54 3.71 5.40
N ASN A 25 -3.25 4.49 6.43
CA ASN A 25 -2.09 4.23 7.28
C ASN A 25 -2.22 2.91 8.02
N GLN A 26 -3.41 2.61 8.52
CA GLN A 26 -3.67 1.34 9.17
C GLN A 26 -3.55 0.18 8.18
N ARG A 27 -4.11 0.36 6.99
CA ARG A 27 -4.04 -0.66 5.95
C ARG A 27 -2.61 -0.91 5.50
N LEU A 28 -1.84 0.15 5.34
CA LEU A 28 -0.43 0.06 5.00
C LEU A 28 0.34 -0.74 6.05
N ALA A 29 0.08 -0.46 7.32
CA ALA A 29 0.72 -1.19 8.41
C ALA A 29 0.37 -2.69 8.37
N GLN A 30 -0.89 -3.02 8.08
CA GLN A 30 -1.30 -4.42 7.95
C GLN A 30 -0.58 -5.12 6.80
N LEU A 31 -0.46 -4.45 5.66
CA LEU A 31 0.22 -5.01 4.50
C LEU A 31 1.72 -5.21 4.78
N ASN A 32 2.33 -4.27 5.48
CA ASN A 32 3.76 -4.33 5.78
C ASN A 32 4.11 -5.33 6.87
N ARG A 33 3.11 -5.88 7.55
CA ARG A 33 3.31 -6.99 8.48
C ARG A 33 3.47 -8.33 7.77
N SER A 34 3.19 -8.39 6.48
CA SER A 34 3.40 -9.61 5.70
C SER A 34 4.88 -9.94 5.70
N GLU A 35 5.21 -11.17 6.05
CA GLU A 35 6.59 -11.56 6.26
C GLU A 35 7.30 -12.01 4.99
N CYS A 36 6.58 -12.05 3.88
CA CYS A 36 7.11 -12.58 2.63
C CYS A 36 7.71 -11.52 1.73
N ILE A 37 7.67 -10.26 2.15
CA ILE A 37 8.09 -9.13 1.32
C ILE A 37 9.37 -8.54 1.90
N PRO A 38 10.48 -8.50 1.13
CA PRO A 38 11.76 -7.98 1.65
C PRO A 38 11.75 -6.48 1.92
N PHE A 39 10.84 -5.73 1.27
CA PHE A 39 10.75 -4.28 1.46
C PHE A 39 9.31 -3.88 1.74
N ALA A 40 9.14 -2.82 2.53
CA ALA A 40 7.82 -2.31 2.88
C ALA A 40 7.16 -1.62 1.69
N PHE A 41 5.84 -1.68 1.63
CA PHE A 41 5.07 -0.88 0.69
C PHE A 41 5.16 0.59 1.04
N ARG A 42 5.11 1.43 0.02
CA ARG A 42 5.12 2.89 0.17
C ARG A 42 3.91 3.48 -0.52
N ILE A 43 3.34 4.50 0.07
CA ILE A 43 2.22 5.21 -0.54
C ILE A 43 2.76 6.04 -1.70
N TYR A 44 2.23 5.78 -2.90
CA TYR A 44 2.53 6.57 -4.08
C TYR A 44 1.53 7.71 -4.26
N ALA A 45 0.25 7.42 -4.08
CA ALA A 45 -0.81 8.41 -4.21
C ALA A 45 -2.05 7.94 -3.46
N THR A 46 -2.88 8.91 -3.05
CA THR A 46 -4.17 8.63 -2.44
C THR A 46 -5.22 9.54 -3.07
N TYR A 47 -6.44 9.04 -3.18
CA TYR A 47 -7.58 9.78 -3.75
C TYR A 47 -8.81 9.55 -2.88
N GLU A 48 -9.41 10.62 -2.48
CA GLU A 48 -10.66 10.58 -1.71
C GLU A 48 -11.89 10.52 -2.59
#